data_d2920c36c8d58fdb3b918903bc9be7c1
#
_entry.id   d2920c36c8d58fdb3b918903bc9be7c1
#
_cell.length_a   1.000
_cell.length_b   1.000
_cell.length_c   1.000
_cell.angle_alpha   90.00
_cell.angle_beta   90.00
_cell.angle_gamma   90.00
#
_symmetry.space_group_name_H-M   'P 1'
#
loop_
_entity.id
_entity.type
_entity.pdbx_description
1 polymer ?
#
loop_
_entity_poly.entity_id
_entity_poly.type
_entity_poly.pdbx_seq_one_letter_code
_entity_poly.pdbx_strand_id
1 'polypeptide(L)'
;MVKLRAITEDNFLDAFHLKLAPGQERFVSHPIRSLAQAYVYRNQCQPFGIYAERKMVGYVMVIYDYDVPEYDIWHIMIDESAQGQGYGGAALDRVIEYIRTKPFGTSDRVALTCNRDNTAARKLYENRGFRATGVEDEDEIELALTLK
;
A
#
# COMPACT_ATOMS: atom_id res chain seq x y z
N MET A 1 -12.56 -10.41 -9.00
CA MET A 1 -12.48 -9.95 -7.60
C MET A 1 -11.03 -9.80 -7.20
N VAL A 2 -10.71 -8.73 -6.49
CA VAL A 2 -9.35 -8.48 -6.02
C VAL A 2 -9.14 -9.12 -4.65
N LYS A 3 -8.00 -9.80 -4.49
CA LYS A 3 -7.61 -10.42 -3.24
C LYS A 3 -6.17 -10.05 -2.88
N LEU A 4 -5.86 -10.04 -1.60
CA LEU A 4 -4.49 -9.91 -1.10
C LEU A 4 -3.98 -11.29 -0.72
N ARG A 5 -2.75 -11.61 -1.12
CA ARG A 5 -2.09 -12.86 -0.75
C ARG A 5 -0.69 -12.57 -0.23
N ALA A 6 -0.29 -13.24 0.84
CA ALA A 6 1.05 -13.09 1.38
C ALA A 6 2.10 -13.44 0.32
N ILE A 7 3.23 -12.75 0.39
CA ILE A 7 4.37 -13.07 -0.47
C ILE A 7 5.10 -14.28 0.13
N THR A 8 5.28 -15.32 -0.68
CA THR A 8 5.90 -16.58 -0.27
C THR A 8 6.92 -17.03 -1.30
N GLU A 9 7.56 -18.17 -1.05
CA GLU A 9 8.49 -18.76 -2.03
C GLU A 9 7.81 -19.11 -3.36
N ASP A 10 6.48 -19.28 -3.35
CA ASP A 10 5.73 -19.66 -4.55
C ASP A 10 5.42 -18.48 -5.46
N ASN A 11 5.42 -17.26 -4.95
CA ASN A 11 4.98 -16.09 -5.73
C ASN A 11 5.91 -14.88 -5.68
N PHE A 12 7.02 -14.92 -4.93
CA PHE A 12 7.86 -13.73 -4.80
C PHE A 12 8.48 -13.29 -6.12
N LEU A 13 8.71 -14.21 -7.04
CA LEU A 13 9.24 -13.86 -8.37
C LEU A 13 8.20 -13.08 -9.18
N ASP A 14 6.92 -13.31 -8.98
CA ASP A 14 5.88 -12.52 -9.63
C ASP A 14 5.97 -11.06 -9.19
N ALA A 15 6.29 -10.81 -7.91
CA ALA A 15 6.50 -9.46 -7.41
C ALA A 15 7.70 -8.78 -8.08
N PHE A 16 8.76 -9.53 -8.39
CA PHE A 16 9.92 -9.00 -9.10
C PHE A 16 9.59 -8.55 -10.52
N HIS A 17 8.60 -9.18 -11.14
CA HIS A 17 8.22 -8.88 -12.52
C HIS A 17 7.20 -7.75 -12.65
N LEU A 18 6.67 -7.26 -11.54
CA LEU A 18 5.77 -6.11 -11.56
C LEU A 18 6.55 -4.88 -12.05
N LYS A 19 5.88 -4.05 -12.85
CA LYS A 19 6.49 -2.87 -13.45
C LYS A 19 5.72 -1.62 -13.10
N LEU A 20 6.44 -0.59 -12.68
CA LEU A 20 5.87 0.74 -12.52
C LEU A 20 5.63 1.34 -13.90
N ALA A 21 4.55 2.10 -14.06
CA ALA A 21 4.31 2.84 -15.28
C ALA A 21 5.39 3.93 -15.45
N PRO A 22 5.70 4.33 -16.69
CA PRO A 22 6.69 5.38 -16.93
C PRO A 22 6.41 6.63 -16.09
N GLY A 23 7.42 7.09 -15.35
CA GLY A 23 7.33 8.25 -14.47
C GLY A 23 6.83 7.96 -13.06
N GLN A 24 6.29 6.78 -12.78
CA GLN A 24 5.81 6.44 -11.43
C GLN A 24 6.95 6.10 -10.47
N GLU A 25 8.10 5.72 -10.96
CA GLU A 25 9.26 5.39 -10.14
C GLU A 25 9.71 6.55 -9.27
N ARG A 26 9.32 7.77 -9.61
CA ARG A 26 9.58 8.95 -8.79
C ARG A 26 8.61 9.07 -7.59
N PHE A 27 7.49 8.32 -7.60
CA PHE A 27 6.46 8.37 -6.57
C PHE A 27 6.49 7.17 -5.64
N VAL A 28 6.84 5.98 -6.14
CA VAL A 28 6.79 4.73 -5.37
C VAL A 28 8.04 3.89 -5.65
N SER A 29 8.42 3.07 -4.67
CA SER A 29 9.53 2.14 -4.81
C SER A 29 9.06 0.84 -5.46
N HIS A 30 9.96 0.19 -6.17
CA HIS A 30 9.70 -1.14 -6.72
C HIS A 30 9.47 -2.15 -5.57
N PRO A 31 8.61 -3.17 -5.77
CA PRO A 31 8.35 -4.19 -4.75
C PRO A 31 9.60 -4.89 -4.19
N ILE A 32 10.65 -5.03 -4.97
CA ILE A 32 11.91 -5.63 -4.51
C ILE A 32 12.46 -4.87 -3.31
N ARG A 33 12.51 -3.54 -3.40
CA ARG A 33 12.99 -2.70 -2.31
C ARG A 33 12.08 -2.83 -1.08
N SER A 34 10.78 -2.83 -1.31
CA SER A 34 9.80 -2.99 -0.24
C SER A 34 9.94 -4.32 0.47
N LEU A 35 10.17 -5.42 -0.28
CA LEU A 35 10.39 -6.74 0.32
C LEU A 35 11.66 -6.79 1.16
N ALA A 36 12.72 -6.11 0.74
CA ALA A 36 13.94 -5.99 1.52
C ALA A 36 13.68 -5.24 2.84
N GLN A 37 12.90 -4.18 2.80
CA GLN A 37 12.50 -3.43 3.99
C GLN A 37 11.61 -4.30 4.90
N ALA A 38 10.72 -5.11 4.33
CA ALA A 38 9.86 -6.01 5.08
C ALA A 38 10.66 -7.03 5.89
N TYR A 39 11.79 -7.46 5.38
CA TYR A 39 12.68 -8.35 6.13
C TYR A 39 13.18 -7.67 7.42
N VAL A 40 13.58 -6.41 7.32
CA VAL A 40 14.09 -5.64 8.47
C VAL A 40 13.00 -5.42 9.52
N TYR A 41 11.78 -5.13 9.09
CA TYR A 41 10.65 -4.81 9.97
C TYR A 41 9.65 -5.96 10.06
N ARG A 42 10.11 -7.21 9.90
CA ARG A 42 9.25 -8.39 9.74
C ARG A 42 8.27 -8.65 10.90
N ASN A 43 8.54 -8.11 12.09
CA ASN A 43 7.67 -8.30 13.26
C ASN A 43 6.51 -7.30 13.31
N GLN A 44 6.47 -6.34 12.39
CA GLN A 44 5.48 -5.26 12.41
C GLN A 44 4.95 -4.92 11.02
N CYS A 45 5.24 -5.71 10.00
CA CYS A 45 4.75 -5.45 8.66
C CYS A 45 4.29 -6.71 7.96
N GLN A 46 3.45 -6.51 6.95
CA GLN A 46 2.95 -7.58 6.10
C GLN A 46 2.91 -7.13 4.66
N PRO A 47 3.81 -7.64 3.81
CA PRO A 47 3.72 -7.43 2.37
C PRO A 47 2.70 -8.39 1.75
N PHE A 48 1.97 -7.88 0.74
CA PHE A 48 0.98 -8.66 0.00
C PHE A 48 1.15 -8.47 -1.49
N GLY A 49 0.92 -9.53 -2.26
CA GLY A 49 0.60 -9.41 -3.67
C GLY A 49 -0.86 -9.08 -3.83
N ILE A 50 -1.17 -8.20 -4.75
CA ILE A 50 -2.54 -7.86 -5.13
C ILE A 50 -2.90 -8.74 -6.32
N TYR A 51 -3.97 -9.53 -6.20
CA TYR A 51 -4.37 -10.49 -7.23
C TYR A 51 -5.71 -10.13 -7.83
N ALA A 52 -5.77 -10.15 -9.16
CA ALA A 52 -7.01 -10.18 -9.92
C ALA A 52 -7.13 -11.61 -10.44
N GLU A 53 -8.12 -12.34 -9.94
CA GLU A 53 -8.27 -13.78 -10.17
C GLU A 53 -6.99 -14.51 -9.74
N ARG A 54 -6.26 -15.12 -10.65
CA ARG A 54 -5.05 -15.90 -10.34
C ARG A 54 -3.76 -15.15 -10.64
N LYS A 55 -3.87 -13.91 -11.13
CA LYS A 55 -2.70 -13.14 -11.57
C LYS A 55 -2.36 -12.05 -10.56
N MET A 56 -1.09 -11.96 -10.19
CA MET A 56 -0.59 -10.84 -9.42
C MET A 56 -0.56 -9.60 -10.28
N VAL A 57 -1.35 -8.58 -9.92
CA VAL A 57 -1.46 -7.32 -10.66
C VAL A 57 -0.85 -6.15 -9.91
N GLY A 58 -0.39 -6.36 -8.68
CA GLY A 58 0.19 -5.28 -7.90
C GLY A 58 0.76 -5.77 -6.58
N TYR A 59 1.16 -4.81 -5.77
CA TYR A 59 1.83 -5.07 -4.50
C TYR A 59 1.44 -4.00 -3.49
N VAL A 60 1.33 -4.38 -2.22
CA VAL A 60 1.09 -3.45 -1.13
C VAL A 60 1.80 -3.94 0.12
N MET A 61 2.32 -3.02 0.93
CA MET A 61 2.86 -3.37 2.24
C MET A 61 2.21 -2.53 3.34
N VAL A 62 1.76 -3.21 4.39
CA VAL A 62 1.19 -2.61 5.59
C VAL A 62 2.22 -2.73 6.70
N ILE A 63 2.44 -1.66 7.46
CA ILE A 63 3.32 -1.67 8.62
C ILE A 63 2.59 -1.07 9.81
N TYR A 64 2.93 -1.53 11.01
CA TYR A 64 2.38 -1.00 12.24
C TYR A 64 3.48 -0.30 13.02
N ASP A 65 3.26 0.96 13.35
CA ASP A 65 4.18 1.74 14.16
C ASP A 65 3.77 1.59 15.63
N TYR A 66 4.58 0.87 16.41
CA TYR A 66 4.30 0.63 17.82
C TYR A 66 4.43 1.88 18.69
N ASP A 67 5.20 2.86 18.24
CA ASP A 67 5.47 4.06 19.03
C ASP A 67 4.34 5.08 18.98
N VAL A 68 3.61 5.16 17.85
CA VAL A 68 2.55 6.17 17.68
C VAL A 68 1.27 5.84 18.45
N PRO A 69 0.58 4.70 18.46
CA PRO A 69 0.54 3.57 17.53
C PRO A 69 -0.40 3.83 16.35
N GLU A 70 -0.01 3.39 15.18
CA GLU A 70 -0.85 3.51 13.99
C GLU A 70 -0.46 2.49 12.92
N TYR A 71 -1.38 2.22 12.00
CA TYR A 71 -1.09 1.46 10.78
C TYR A 71 -0.71 2.41 9.67
N ASP A 72 0.29 2.04 8.89
CA ASP A 72 0.69 2.78 7.70
C ASP A 72 0.64 1.87 6.48
N ILE A 73 0.16 2.42 5.36
CA ILE A 73 0.29 1.79 4.06
C ILE A 73 1.58 2.35 3.47
N TRP A 74 2.64 1.54 3.52
CA TRP A 74 3.98 2.02 3.17
C TRP A 74 4.23 2.05 1.68
N HIS A 75 3.74 1.03 0.98
CA HIS A 75 3.91 0.93 -0.47
C HIS A 75 2.63 0.34 -1.05
N ILE A 76 2.17 0.88 -2.16
CA ILE A 76 1.08 0.31 -2.95
C ILE A 76 1.32 0.67 -4.41
N MET A 77 1.23 -0.32 -5.30
CA MET A 77 1.37 -0.10 -6.74
C MET A 77 0.59 -1.15 -7.51
N ILE A 78 0.17 -0.79 -8.71
CA ILE A 78 -0.45 -1.69 -9.69
C ILE A 78 0.48 -1.75 -10.90
N ASP A 79 0.70 -2.96 -11.40
CA ASP A 79 1.53 -3.19 -12.59
C ASP A 79 1.06 -2.33 -13.75
N GLU A 80 1.98 -1.81 -14.56
CA GLU A 80 1.65 -0.91 -15.67
C GLU A 80 0.63 -1.50 -16.64
N SER A 81 0.66 -2.82 -16.84
CA SER A 81 -0.26 -3.51 -17.75
C SER A 81 -1.66 -3.67 -17.18
N ALA A 82 -1.86 -3.41 -15.89
CA ALA A 82 -3.13 -3.63 -15.20
C ALA A 82 -3.78 -2.35 -14.68
N GLN A 83 -3.21 -1.20 -14.97
CA GLN A 83 -3.74 0.08 -14.50
C GLN A 83 -5.02 0.47 -15.26
N GLY A 84 -5.80 1.36 -14.66
CA GLY A 84 -7.03 1.85 -15.27
C GLY A 84 -8.23 0.91 -15.19
N GLN A 85 -8.14 -0.15 -14.39
CA GLN A 85 -9.19 -1.16 -14.26
C GLN A 85 -9.84 -1.18 -12.87
N GLY A 86 -9.48 -0.23 -12.00
CA GLY A 86 -10.05 -0.14 -10.65
C GLY A 86 -9.39 -1.05 -9.62
N TYR A 87 -8.30 -1.72 -9.96
CA TYR A 87 -7.64 -2.64 -9.04
C TYR A 87 -7.02 -1.94 -7.82
N GLY A 88 -6.50 -0.73 -8.01
CA GLY A 88 -5.93 0.03 -6.90
C GLY A 88 -6.94 0.33 -5.81
N GLY A 89 -8.13 0.77 -6.20
CA GLY A 89 -9.21 1.05 -5.26
C GLY A 89 -9.72 -0.20 -4.56
N ALA A 90 -9.93 -1.28 -5.33
CA ALA A 90 -10.37 -2.55 -4.77
C ALA A 90 -9.33 -3.13 -3.81
N ALA A 91 -8.04 -3.00 -4.14
CA ALA A 91 -6.95 -3.42 -3.26
C ALA A 91 -6.94 -2.61 -1.96
N LEU A 92 -7.12 -1.30 -2.07
CA LEU A 92 -7.16 -0.44 -0.89
C LEU A 92 -8.30 -0.84 0.05
N ASP A 93 -9.46 -1.19 -0.50
CA ASP A 93 -10.58 -1.69 0.29
C ASP A 93 -10.20 -2.97 1.05
N ARG A 94 -9.49 -3.89 0.40
CA ARG A 94 -9.01 -5.13 1.05
C ARG A 94 -7.98 -4.83 2.15
N VAL A 95 -7.09 -3.87 1.91
CA VAL A 95 -6.09 -3.44 2.90
C VAL A 95 -6.79 -2.89 4.15
N ILE A 96 -7.78 -2.04 3.97
CA ILE A 96 -8.52 -1.47 5.09
C ILE A 96 -9.24 -2.57 5.89
N GLU A 97 -9.85 -3.54 5.21
CA GLU A 97 -10.45 -4.70 5.86
C GLU A 97 -9.43 -5.49 6.69
N TYR A 98 -8.24 -5.69 6.13
CA TYR A 98 -7.15 -6.39 6.83
C TYR A 98 -6.75 -5.63 8.09
N ILE A 99 -6.56 -4.32 7.98
CA ILE A 99 -6.17 -3.47 9.12
C ILE A 99 -7.25 -3.49 10.21
N ARG A 100 -8.53 -3.58 9.83
CA ARG A 100 -9.63 -3.68 10.80
C ARG A 100 -9.52 -4.91 11.69
N THR A 101 -8.83 -5.95 11.25
CA THR A 101 -8.57 -7.14 12.09
C THR A 101 -7.51 -6.89 13.16
N LYS A 102 -6.83 -5.74 13.11
CA LYS A 102 -5.79 -5.33 14.07
C LYS A 102 -4.70 -6.39 14.21
N PRO A 103 -4.05 -6.76 13.10
CA PRO A 103 -3.12 -7.91 13.08
C PRO A 103 -1.86 -7.71 13.92
N PHE A 104 -1.44 -6.48 14.19
CA PHE A 104 -0.24 -6.19 14.96
C PHE A 104 -0.50 -5.47 16.28
N GLY A 105 -1.59 -4.74 16.37
CA GLY A 105 -1.90 -3.99 17.57
C GLY A 105 -3.12 -3.12 17.37
N THR A 106 -3.55 -2.48 18.45
CA THR A 106 -4.76 -1.66 18.47
C THR A 106 -4.47 -0.28 17.92
N SER A 107 -5.23 0.14 16.93
CA SER A 107 -5.29 1.52 16.45
C SER A 107 -6.47 1.66 15.50
N ASP A 108 -7.10 2.82 15.55
CA ASP A 108 -8.17 3.16 14.60
C ASP A 108 -7.64 4.09 13.49
N ARG A 109 -6.34 4.35 13.47
CA ARG A 109 -5.73 5.27 12.53
C ARG A 109 -4.93 4.52 11.47
N VAL A 110 -5.19 4.89 10.20
CA VAL A 110 -4.41 4.42 9.05
C VAL A 110 -3.82 5.65 8.38
N ALA A 111 -2.52 5.68 8.22
CA ALA A 111 -1.83 6.80 7.59
C ALA A 111 -1.05 6.34 6.36
N LEU A 112 -0.73 7.27 5.50
CA LEU A 112 0.14 7.08 4.37
C LEU A 112 0.72 8.40 3.94
N THR A 113 1.80 8.36 3.20
CA THR A 113 2.34 9.55 2.55
C THR A 113 2.26 9.36 1.04
N CYS A 114 2.07 10.44 0.33
CA CYS A 114 2.15 10.41 -1.12
C CYS A 114 2.75 11.73 -1.62
N ASN A 115 3.33 11.66 -2.82
CA ASN A 115 3.88 12.85 -3.45
C ASN A 115 2.75 13.83 -3.75
N ARG A 116 3.00 15.11 -3.46
CA ARG A 116 2.03 16.19 -3.68
C ARG A 116 1.50 16.22 -5.11
N ASP A 117 2.36 15.89 -6.07
CA ASP A 117 2.02 15.93 -7.50
C ASP A 117 1.31 14.67 -7.99
N ASN A 118 1.22 13.63 -7.14
CA ASN A 118 0.54 12.39 -7.52
C ASN A 118 -0.97 12.53 -7.31
N THR A 119 -1.62 13.29 -8.19
CA THR A 119 -3.04 13.62 -8.06
C THR A 119 -3.95 12.40 -8.18
N ALA A 120 -3.58 11.42 -9.01
CA ALA A 120 -4.35 10.19 -9.16
C ALA A 120 -4.39 9.39 -7.85
N ALA A 121 -3.26 9.26 -7.17
CA ALA A 121 -3.19 8.57 -5.89
C ALA A 121 -3.97 9.32 -4.81
N ARG A 122 -3.79 10.64 -4.74
CA ARG A 122 -4.53 11.46 -3.77
C ARG A 122 -6.03 11.27 -3.91
N LYS A 123 -6.54 11.34 -5.14
CA LYS A 123 -7.95 11.17 -5.42
C LYS A 123 -8.44 9.78 -4.99
N LEU A 124 -7.66 8.76 -5.25
CA LEU A 124 -7.96 7.39 -4.84
C LEU A 124 -8.14 7.31 -3.31
N TYR A 125 -7.22 7.90 -2.56
CA TYR A 125 -7.27 7.88 -1.10
C TYR A 125 -8.40 8.76 -0.56
N GLU A 126 -8.56 9.95 -1.10
CA GLU A 126 -9.62 10.87 -0.66
C GLU A 126 -11.01 10.29 -0.88
N ASN A 127 -11.21 9.56 -1.98
CA ASN A 127 -12.48 8.89 -2.24
C ASN A 127 -12.82 7.82 -1.19
N ARG A 128 -11.84 7.36 -0.43
CA ARG A 128 -12.03 6.37 0.62
C ARG A 128 -12.00 6.96 2.03
N GLY A 129 -12.04 8.27 2.12
CA GLY A 129 -12.14 8.96 3.39
C GLY A 129 -10.84 9.44 4.00
N PHE A 130 -9.71 9.18 3.33
CA PHE A 130 -8.44 9.73 3.79
C PHE A 130 -8.46 11.26 3.65
N ARG A 131 -7.85 11.95 4.58
CA ARG A 131 -7.76 13.41 4.59
C ARG A 131 -6.35 13.85 4.95
N ALA A 132 -5.91 14.95 4.36
CA ALA A 132 -4.61 15.54 4.68
C ALA A 132 -4.56 15.92 6.16
N THR A 133 -3.46 15.58 6.82
CA THR A 133 -3.26 15.86 8.25
C THR A 133 -2.59 17.19 8.50
N GLY A 134 -1.99 17.79 7.46
CA GLY A 134 -1.18 19.00 7.59
C GLY A 134 0.31 18.69 7.75
N VAL A 135 0.67 17.42 7.97
CA VAL A 135 2.07 17.03 8.03
C VAL A 135 2.61 16.91 6.60
N GLU A 136 3.72 17.58 6.34
CA GLU A 136 4.39 17.59 5.04
C GLU A 136 5.90 17.48 5.25
N ASP A 137 6.56 16.79 4.32
CA ASP A 137 7.99 16.64 4.30
C ASP A 137 8.46 16.73 2.85
N GLU A 138 9.13 17.82 2.49
CA GLU A 138 9.54 18.10 1.11
C GLU A 138 8.35 18.04 0.17
N ASP A 139 8.37 17.09 -0.77
CA ASP A 139 7.30 16.93 -1.76
C ASP A 139 6.19 15.97 -1.32
N GLU A 140 6.30 15.44 -0.11
CA GLU A 140 5.36 14.43 0.40
C GLU A 140 4.34 15.05 1.35
N ILE A 141 3.11 14.55 1.28
CA ILE A 141 2.06 14.93 2.22
C ILE A 141 1.53 13.67 2.91
N GLU A 142 1.13 13.84 4.16
CA GLU A 142 0.49 12.76 4.92
C GLU A 142 -1.02 12.84 4.80
N LEU A 143 -1.64 11.70 4.53
CA LEU A 143 -3.09 11.51 4.57
C LEU A 143 -3.41 10.46 5.63
N ALA A 144 -4.53 10.60 6.31
CA ALA A 144 -4.94 9.64 7.32
C ALA A 144 -6.44 9.38 7.24
N LEU A 145 -6.80 8.17 7.67
CA LEU A 145 -8.18 7.70 7.78
C LEU A 145 -8.40 7.22 9.21
N THR A 146 -9.52 7.62 9.81
CA THR A 146 -9.94 7.08 11.10
C THR A 146 -10.96 5.96 10.84
N LEU A 147 -10.64 4.77 11.31
CA LEU A 147 -11.54 3.62 11.21
C LEU A 147 -12.63 3.71 12.25
N LYS A 148 -13.84 3.32 11.87
CA LYS A 148 -14.99 3.29 12.80
C LYS A 148 -15.45 1.89 13.05
#